data_c6f907a3f325e8a4d36873346a25ca5a
#
_entry.id   c6f907a3f325e8a4d36873346a25ca5a
#
_cell.length_a   1.000
_cell.length_b   1.000
_cell.length_c   1.000
_cell.angle_alpha   90.00
_cell.angle_beta   90.00
_cell.angle_gamma   90.00
#
_symmetry.space_group_name_H-M   'P 1'
#
loop_
_entity.id
_entity.type
_entity.pdbx_description
1 polymer ?
#
loop_
_entity_poly.entity_id
_entity_poly.type
_entity_poly.pdbx_seq_one_letter_code
_entity_poly.pdbx_strand_id
1 'polypeptide(L)'
;MKVYINPGHDLEYDSGAIHTDGNGDVDLRECDVAARIGALAKQYLEAAGCQVRMLQSDNLCNDSEYSDRPVAVCDDANDWGADVFVSIHCNACAGHDARGTETWCYAEGTDGALLAEKIQAQMVGSLDTTDRGVKVMPGLMVLKHTDMPACLVETAFIDNDADAELLRTGYDDFARAIARGVTDYQQTKMAQ
;
A
#
# COMPACT_ATOMS: atom_id res chain seq x y z
N MET A 1 6.02 -4.91 -17.30
CA MET A 1 4.80 -4.49 -16.60
C MET A 1 5.01 -3.09 -16.04
N LYS A 2 4.03 -2.21 -16.17
CA LYS A 2 4.00 -0.88 -15.54
C LYS A 2 3.30 -0.98 -14.19
N VAL A 3 4.00 -0.66 -13.12
CA VAL A 3 3.49 -0.72 -11.75
C VAL A 3 3.37 0.69 -11.19
N TYR A 4 2.20 1.06 -10.73
CA TYR A 4 2.00 2.32 -10.01
C TYR A 4 1.98 2.06 -8.51
N ILE A 5 2.85 2.74 -7.76
CA ILE A 5 2.91 2.69 -6.29
C ILE A 5 2.40 4.02 -5.75
N ASN A 6 1.42 3.93 -4.88
CA ASN A 6 0.92 5.06 -4.12
C ASN A 6 1.20 4.82 -2.63
N PRO A 7 2.26 5.37 -2.04
CA PRO A 7 2.34 5.49 -0.59
C PRO A 7 1.18 6.36 -0.11
N GLY A 8 0.46 5.88 0.89
CA GLY A 8 -0.70 6.58 1.43
C GLY A 8 -0.35 7.91 2.09
N HIS A 9 -1.35 8.78 2.17
CA HIS A 9 -1.26 10.10 2.82
C HIS A 9 -0.28 11.06 2.15
N ASP A 10 0.11 12.13 2.85
CA ASP A 10 1.03 13.15 2.34
C ASP A 10 2.06 13.51 3.42
N LEU A 11 3.33 13.69 3.03
CA LEU A 11 4.42 13.94 3.98
C LEU A 11 4.31 15.28 4.72
N GLU A 12 3.62 16.25 4.11
CA GLU A 12 3.47 17.61 4.63
C GLU A 12 2.06 17.89 5.17
N TYR A 13 1.03 17.40 4.47
CA TYR A 13 -0.35 17.81 4.71
C TYR A 13 -1.22 16.78 5.44
N ASP A 14 -0.88 15.49 5.34
CA ASP A 14 -1.67 14.39 5.92
C ASP A 14 -0.76 13.28 6.45
N SER A 15 -0.52 13.25 7.75
CA SER A 15 0.32 12.22 8.36
C SER A 15 -0.26 10.81 8.32
N GLY A 16 -1.57 10.66 8.07
CA GLY A 16 -2.27 9.41 8.35
C GLY A 16 -2.30 9.09 9.84
N ALA A 17 -2.44 7.82 10.16
CA ALA A 17 -2.37 7.33 11.53
C ALA A 17 -0.96 7.49 12.13
N ILE A 18 -0.88 7.55 13.46
CA ILE A 18 0.38 7.75 14.18
C ILE A 18 0.54 6.73 15.30
N HIS A 19 1.78 6.47 15.65
CA HIS A 19 2.16 5.84 16.92
C HIS A 19 2.77 6.89 17.85
N THR A 20 2.53 6.73 19.16
CA THR A 20 3.16 7.54 20.19
C THR A 20 3.94 6.66 21.16
N ASP A 21 5.11 7.09 21.54
CA ASP A 21 5.94 6.41 22.54
C ASP A 21 5.35 6.49 23.95
N GLY A 22 6.01 5.86 24.94
CA GLY A 22 5.60 5.88 26.34
C GLY A 22 5.62 7.26 27.00
N ASN A 23 6.18 8.30 26.35
CA ASN A 23 6.18 9.70 26.81
C ASN A 23 5.05 10.50 26.15
N GLY A 24 4.37 9.94 25.16
CA GLY A 24 3.34 10.60 24.36
C GLY A 24 3.87 11.37 23.15
N ASP A 25 5.15 11.19 22.81
CA ASP A 25 5.73 11.80 21.62
C ASP A 25 5.45 10.92 20.39
N VAL A 26 5.12 11.57 19.25
CA VAL A 26 4.91 10.84 17.98
C VAL A 26 6.25 10.30 17.49
N ASP A 27 6.33 9.00 17.31
CA ASP A 27 7.56 8.30 16.88
C ASP A 27 7.42 7.52 15.57
N LEU A 28 6.18 7.28 15.09
CA LEU A 28 5.88 6.84 13.72
C LEU A 28 4.71 7.63 13.16
N ARG A 29 4.80 8.00 11.88
CA ARG A 29 3.69 8.50 11.06
C ARG A 29 3.48 7.55 9.89
N GLU A 30 2.24 7.27 9.56
CA GLU A 30 1.88 6.37 8.47
C GLU A 30 2.45 6.83 7.12
N CYS A 31 2.38 8.14 6.83
CA CYS A 31 2.94 8.70 5.60
C CYS A 31 4.44 8.41 5.43
N ASP A 32 5.24 8.47 6.53
CA ASP A 32 6.67 8.18 6.49
C ASP A 32 6.95 6.69 6.28
N VAL A 33 6.18 5.82 6.95
CA VAL A 33 6.26 4.37 6.81
C VAL A 33 5.94 3.96 5.37
N ALA A 34 4.80 4.45 4.86
CA ALA A 34 4.35 4.16 3.49
C ALA A 34 5.36 4.65 2.43
N ALA A 35 5.90 5.87 2.60
CA ALA A 35 6.93 6.43 1.73
C ALA A 35 8.17 5.53 1.66
N ARG A 36 8.65 5.08 2.83
CA ARG A 36 9.86 4.26 2.93
C ARG A 36 9.67 2.88 2.31
N ILE A 37 8.56 2.21 2.62
CA ILE A 37 8.22 0.91 2.03
C ILE A 37 8.02 1.06 0.52
N GLY A 38 7.29 2.08 0.07
CA GLY A 38 7.05 2.34 -1.35
C GLY A 38 8.33 2.57 -2.14
N ALA A 39 9.27 3.35 -1.60
CA ALA A 39 10.57 3.62 -2.24
C ALA A 39 11.42 2.34 -2.39
N LEU A 40 11.43 1.47 -1.37
CA LEU A 40 12.13 0.19 -1.43
C LEU A 40 11.43 -0.79 -2.40
N ALA A 41 10.09 -0.89 -2.36
CA ALA A 41 9.32 -1.73 -3.28
C ALA A 41 9.55 -1.33 -4.73
N LYS A 42 9.61 -0.02 -5.02
CA LYS A 42 9.97 0.51 -6.34
C LYS A 42 11.32 -0.03 -6.79
N GLN A 43 12.36 0.03 -5.95
CA GLN A 43 13.70 -0.45 -6.30
C GLN A 43 13.68 -1.96 -6.65
N TYR A 44 12.96 -2.78 -5.87
CA TYR A 44 12.85 -4.22 -6.13
C TYR A 44 12.10 -4.52 -7.42
N LEU A 45 11.03 -3.81 -7.70
CA LEU A 45 10.25 -3.96 -8.93
C LEU A 45 11.04 -3.51 -10.16
N GLU A 46 11.78 -2.40 -10.09
CA GLU A 46 12.67 -1.95 -11.16
C GLU A 46 13.78 -2.97 -11.41
N ALA A 47 14.38 -3.54 -10.35
CA ALA A 47 15.37 -4.61 -10.48
C ALA A 47 14.79 -5.90 -11.10
N ALA A 48 13.49 -6.15 -10.90
CA ALA A 48 12.76 -7.24 -11.56
C ALA A 48 12.32 -6.93 -13.00
N GLY A 49 12.68 -5.76 -13.55
CA GLY A 49 12.39 -5.37 -14.93
C GLY A 49 11.04 -4.67 -15.13
N CYS A 50 10.37 -4.26 -14.07
CA CYS A 50 9.16 -3.45 -14.18
C CYS A 50 9.51 -1.98 -14.45
N GLN A 51 8.60 -1.27 -15.11
CA GLN A 51 8.59 0.19 -15.11
C GLN A 51 7.76 0.64 -13.92
N VAL A 52 8.29 1.50 -13.06
CA VAL A 52 7.59 1.91 -11.84
C VAL A 52 7.43 3.42 -11.81
N ARG A 53 6.19 3.87 -11.61
CA ARG A 53 5.87 5.25 -11.23
C ARG A 53 5.39 5.27 -9.79
N MET A 54 5.76 6.30 -9.05
CA MET A 54 5.36 6.46 -7.65
C MET A 54 4.95 7.91 -7.41
N LEU A 55 3.79 8.10 -6.80
CA LEU A 55 3.32 9.40 -6.32
C LEU A 55 2.70 9.22 -4.94
N GLN A 56 3.16 10.02 -3.98
CA GLN A 56 2.56 10.16 -2.67
C GLN A 56 1.86 11.50 -2.58
N SER A 57 0.56 11.48 -2.35
CA SER A 57 -0.28 12.66 -2.16
C SER A 57 -1.62 12.27 -1.56
N ASP A 58 -2.22 13.14 -0.77
CA ASP A 58 -3.60 13.05 -0.31
C ASP A 58 -4.61 13.55 -1.37
N ASN A 59 -4.14 14.14 -2.49
CA ASN A 59 -4.98 14.40 -3.66
C ASN A 59 -5.16 13.10 -4.45
N LEU A 60 -6.23 12.36 -4.18
CA LEU A 60 -6.49 11.07 -4.81
C LEU A 60 -7.20 11.18 -6.15
N CYS A 61 -8.09 12.15 -6.31
CA CYS A 61 -8.88 12.37 -7.53
C CYS A 61 -9.03 13.86 -7.83
N ASN A 62 -9.23 14.24 -9.07
CA ASN A 62 -9.29 15.64 -9.55
C ASN A 62 -10.47 16.50 -9.03
N ASP A 63 -11.31 15.96 -8.17
CA ASP A 63 -12.43 16.70 -7.56
C ASP A 63 -12.03 17.47 -6.29
N SER A 64 -10.76 17.43 -5.92
CA SER A 64 -10.21 18.07 -4.72
C SER A 64 -9.62 19.45 -5.02
N GLU A 65 -9.80 20.40 -4.11
CA GLU A 65 -9.35 21.80 -4.22
C GLU A 65 -7.85 21.98 -3.83
N TYR A 66 -7.00 21.03 -4.15
CA TYR A 66 -5.57 21.07 -3.79
C TYR A 66 -4.74 21.79 -4.85
N SER A 67 -4.68 23.12 -4.78
CA SER A 67 -3.88 23.93 -5.73
C SER A 67 -2.37 23.73 -5.59
N ASP A 68 -1.91 23.29 -4.44
CA ASP A 68 -0.50 23.02 -4.09
C ASP A 68 -0.08 21.56 -4.39
N ARG A 69 -1.06 20.69 -4.63
CA ARG A 69 -0.91 19.30 -5.03
C ARG A 69 -1.75 19.00 -6.28
N PRO A 70 -1.41 19.60 -7.45
CA PRO A 70 -2.30 19.63 -8.60
C PRO A 70 -2.43 18.28 -9.33
N VAL A 71 -1.57 17.30 -9.01
CA VAL A 71 -1.58 15.98 -9.65
C VAL A 71 -2.35 15.01 -8.76
N ALA A 72 -3.48 14.51 -9.25
CA ALA A 72 -4.26 13.49 -8.57
C ALA A 72 -3.70 12.10 -8.85
N VAL A 73 -3.58 11.30 -7.79
CA VAL A 73 -2.94 9.98 -7.82
C VAL A 73 -3.61 9.03 -8.82
N CYS A 74 -4.95 8.92 -8.77
CA CYS A 74 -5.70 8.01 -9.65
C CYS A 74 -5.61 8.43 -11.12
N ASP A 75 -5.72 9.74 -11.37
CA ASP A 75 -5.64 10.26 -12.74
C ASP A 75 -4.24 10.07 -13.33
N ASP A 76 -3.18 10.35 -12.55
CA ASP A 76 -1.80 10.12 -13.01
C ASP A 76 -1.53 8.64 -13.31
N ALA A 77 -2.11 7.73 -12.51
CA ALA A 77 -1.98 6.29 -12.75
C ALA A 77 -2.71 5.86 -14.04
N ASN A 78 -3.95 6.35 -14.23
CA ASN A 78 -4.78 6.08 -15.41
C ASN A 78 -4.14 6.66 -16.68
N ASP A 79 -3.73 7.92 -16.65
CA ASP A 79 -3.08 8.61 -17.78
C ASP A 79 -1.74 7.98 -18.17
N TRP A 80 -0.99 7.48 -17.20
CA TRP A 80 0.24 6.75 -17.48
C TRP A 80 -0.03 5.36 -18.08
N GLY A 81 -1.24 4.84 -17.94
CA GLY A 81 -1.62 3.51 -18.38
C GLY A 81 -0.88 2.43 -17.59
N ALA A 82 -0.97 2.48 -16.27
CA ALA A 82 -0.41 1.47 -15.40
C ALA A 82 -1.08 0.10 -15.65
N ASP A 83 -0.32 -0.98 -15.56
CA ASP A 83 -0.85 -2.34 -15.65
C ASP A 83 -1.43 -2.82 -14.31
N VAL A 84 -0.88 -2.34 -13.19
CA VAL A 84 -1.35 -2.58 -11.83
C VAL A 84 -1.10 -1.36 -10.95
N PHE A 85 -1.94 -1.21 -9.92
CA PHE A 85 -1.85 -0.16 -8.91
C PHE A 85 -1.78 -0.77 -7.50
N VAL A 86 -0.82 -0.31 -6.70
CA VAL A 86 -0.64 -0.74 -5.31
C VAL A 86 -0.56 0.48 -4.40
N SER A 87 -1.58 0.67 -3.56
CA SER A 87 -1.54 1.64 -2.46
C SER A 87 -0.96 0.99 -1.21
N ILE A 88 -0.14 1.72 -0.44
CA ILE A 88 0.55 1.22 0.75
C ILE A 88 0.16 2.08 1.95
N HIS A 89 -0.43 1.47 2.95
CA HIS A 89 -0.95 2.09 4.15
C HIS A 89 -0.53 1.34 5.42
N CYS A 90 -0.84 1.93 6.57
CA CYS A 90 -0.80 1.29 7.87
C CYS A 90 -2.19 1.38 8.51
N ASN A 91 -2.70 0.27 8.99
CA ASN A 91 -3.98 0.22 9.69
C ASN A 91 -3.91 0.87 11.09
N ALA A 92 -5.06 1.25 11.62
CA ALA A 92 -5.21 1.70 12.99
C ALA A 92 -6.61 1.33 13.53
N CYS A 93 -6.74 1.13 14.84
CA CYS A 93 -8.03 0.91 15.48
C CYS A 93 -8.12 1.62 16.83
N ALA A 94 -9.34 2.08 17.18
CA ALA A 94 -9.57 2.85 18.39
C ALA A 94 -9.19 2.12 19.70
N GLY A 95 -9.10 0.79 19.68
CA GLY A 95 -8.73 -0.04 20.84
C GLY A 95 -7.25 -0.28 21.00
N HIS A 96 -6.44 0.01 19.98
CA HIS A 96 -4.99 -0.24 19.90
C HIS A 96 -4.58 -1.71 20.13
N ASP A 97 -5.55 -2.64 20.06
CA ASP A 97 -5.35 -4.07 20.34
C ASP A 97 -5.33 -4.95 19.07
N ALA A 98 -5.77 -4.41 17.94
CA ALA A 98 -5.71 -5.10 16.67
C ALA A 98 -4.27 -5.20 16.15
N ARG A 99 -3.97 -6.34 15.49
CA ARG A 99 -2.66 -6.64 14.90
C ARG A 99 -2.80 -7.36 13.57
N GLY A 100 -1.78 -7.23 12.75
CA GLY A 100 -1.62 -8.02 11.54
C GLY A 100 -1.73 -7.24 10.26
N THR A 101 -1.58 -7.97 9.15
CA THR A 101 -1.64 -7.44 7.79
C THR A 101 -2.93 -7.84 7.09
N GLU A 102 -3.46 -6.96 6.26
CA GLU A 102 -4.60 -7.21 5.37
C GLU A 102 -4.43 -6.48 4.05
N THR A 103 -5.03 -7.01 3.00
CA THR A 103 -5.00 -6.35 1.69
C THR A 103 -6.41 -6.19 1.16
N TRP A 104 -6.73 -5.01 0.65
CA TRP A 104 -8.07 -4.66 0.20
C TRP A 104 -8.13 -4.60 -1.32
N CYS A 105 -9.24 -5.11 -1.89
CA CYS A 105 -9.55 -5.04 -3.31
C CYS A 105 -10.96 -4.48 -3.54
N TYR A 106 -11.26 -4.11 -4.78
CA TYR A 106 -12.58 -3.54 -5.14
C TYR A 106 -13.69 -4.59 -5.08
N ALA A 107 -13.46 -5.79 -5.61
CA ALA A 107 -14.45 -6.87 -5.68
C ALA A 107 -13.77 -8.25 -5.76
N GLU A 108 -14.43 -9.29 -5.27
CA GLU A 108 -13.99 -10.68 -5.40
C GLU A 108 -13.96 -11.14 -6.88
N GLY A 109 -13.07 -12.07 -7.19
CA GLY A 109 -12.97 -12.68 -8.52
C GLY A 109 -12.42 -11.77 -9.60
N THR A 110 -11.90 -10.60 -9.24
CA THR A 110 -11.25 -9.65 -10.15
C THR A 110 -9.74 -9.84 -10.18
N ASP A 111 -9.08 -9.27 -11.19
CA ASP A 111 -7.63 -9.20 -11.25
C ASP A 111 -7.02 -8.40 -10.08
N GLY A 112 -7.75 -7.41 -9.56
CA GLY A 112 -7.37 -6.68 -8.33
C GLY A 112 -7.41 -7.58 -7.09
N ALA A 113 -8.38 -8.49 -6.99
CA ALA A 113 -8.42 -9.48 -5.92
C ALA A 113 -7.26 -10.46 -6.02
N LEU A 114 -6.95 -10.95 -7.22
CA LEU A 114 -5.79 -11.82 -7.46
C LEU A 114 -4.48 -11.13 -7.08
N LEU A 115 -4.30 -9.85 -7.44
CA LEU A 115 -3.14 -9.04 -7.04
C LEU A 115 -3.05 -8.95 -5.51
N ALA A 116 -4.16 -8.65 -4.85
CA ALA A 116 -4.25 -8.56 -3.39
C ALA A 116 -3.89 -9.90 -2.71
N GLU A 117 -4.41 -11.03 -3.22
CA GLU A 117 -4.10 -12.37 -2.72
C GLU A 117 -2.61 -12.70 -2.81
N LYS A 118 -1.96 -12.35 -3.94
CA LYS A 118 -0.53 -12.61 -4.13
C LYS A 118 0.31 -11.78 -3.16
N ILE A 119 -0.01 -10.51 -2.96
CA ILE A 119 0.70 -9.64 -2.02
C ILE A 119 0.46 -10.11 -0.59
N GLN A 120 -0.78 -10.39 -0.19
CA GLN A 120 -1.12 -10.88 1.14
C GLN A 120 -0.37 -12.16 1.49
N ALA A 121 -0.32 -13.12 0.56
CA ALA A 121 0.41 -14.38 0.76
C ALA A 121 1.91 -14.17 0.99
N GLN A 122 2.54 -13.23 0.27
CA GLN A 122 3.95 -12.90 0.46
C GLN A 122 4.20 -12.16 1.78
N MET A 123 3.29 -11.27 2.19
CA MET A 123 3.36 -10.59 3.48
C MET A 123 3.35 -11.59 4.64
N VAL A 124 2.34 -12.46 4.66
CA VAL A 124 2.18 -13.50 5.69
C VAL A 124 3.31 -14.53 5.67
N GLY A 125 3.81 -14.89 4.49
CA GLY A 125 4.89 -15.85 4.34
C GLY A 125 6.28 -15.33 4.71
N SER A 126 6.46 -14.02 4.75
CA SER A 126 7.77 -13.38 4.95
C SER A 126 7.93 -12.67 6.30
N LEU A 127 6.83 -12.33 6.95
CA LEU A 127 6.79 -11.53 8.17
C LEU A 127 6.13 -12.31 9.31
N ASP A 128 6.59 -12.10 10.54
CA ASP A 128 5.92 -12.61 11.76
C ASP A 128 4.72 -11.71 12.10
N THR A 129 3.66 -11.85 11.31
CA THR A 129 2.45 -11.05 11.40
C THR A 129 1.19 -11.90 11.39
N THR A 130 0.10 -11.38 11.92
CA THR A 130 -1.21 -12.03 11.87
C THR A 130 -1.82 -11.86 10.48
N ASP A 131 -2.22 -12.96 9.85
CA ASP A 131 -2.98 -12.94 8.60
C ASP A 131 -4.43 -12.52 8.85
N ARG A 132 -4.83 -11.37 8.32
CA ARG A 132 -6.21 -10.88 8.35
C ARG A 132 -6.92 -11.05 7.01
N GLY A 133 -6.20 -11.58 6.02
CA GLY A 133 -6.71 -11.94 4.70
C GLY A 133 -6.96 -10.78 3.75
N VAL A 134 -7.53 -11.12 2.61
CA VAL A 134 -7.99 -10.15 1.61
C VAL A 134 -9.43 -9.75 1.90
N LYS A 135 -9.74 -8.47 1.76
CA LYS A 135 -11.05 -7.89 2.01
C LYS A 135 -11.56 -7.08 0.84
N VAL A 136 -12.88 -7.02 0.70
CA VAL A 136 -13.55 -6.22 -0.34
C VAL A 136 -13.95 -4.87 0.24
N MET A 137 -13.49 -3.78 -0.40
CA MET A 137 -13.77 -2.41 0.04
C MET A 137 -14.00 -1.48 -1.18
N PRO A 138 -15.16 -1.58 -1.85
CA PRO A 138 -15.44 -0.83 -3.08
C PRO A 138 -15.58 0.69 -2.88
N GLY A 139 -15.63 1.14 -1.63
CA GLY A 139 -15.74 2.56 -1.29
C GLY A 139 -14.41 3.30 -1.26
N LEU A 140 -13.27 2.61 -1.29
CA LEU A 140 -11.95 3.25 -1.31
C LEU A 140 -11.68 3.95 -2.63
N MET A 141 -11.32 5.24 -2.55
CA MET A 141 -11.12 6.09 -3.72
C MET A 141 -10.12 5.49 -4.71
N VAL A 142 -8.98 5.04 -4.22
CA VAL A 142 -7.91 4.45 -5.05
C VAL A 142 -8.29 3.11 -5.71
N LEU A 143 -9.25 2.37 -5.14
CA LEU A 143 -9.75 1.14 -5.74
C LEU A 143 -10.89 1.40 -6.73
N LYS A 144 -11.65 2.49 -6.51
CA LYS A 144 -12.83 2.84 -7.30
C LYS A 144 -12.49 3.65 -8.56
N HIS A 145 -11.46 4.50 -8.48
CA HIS A 145 -11.16 5.49 -9.53
C HIS A 145 -9.90 5.15 -10.34
N THR A 146 -9.33 3.96 -10.16
CA THR A 146 -8.26 3.41 -10.99
C THR A 146 -8.83 2.44 -12.02
N ASP A 147 -8.35 2.51 -13.26
CA ASP A 147 -8.85 1.71 -14.39
C ASP A 147 -8.22 0.32 -14.48
N MET A 148 -7.08 0.13 -13.83
CA MET A 148 -6.31 -1.12 -13.82
C MET A 148 -6.61 -1.96 -12.56
N PRO A 149 -6.19 -3.25 -12.51
CA PRO A 149 -6.17 -4.04 -11.28
C PRO A 149 -5.47 -3.30 -10.14
N ALA A 150 -6.20 -3.05 -9.06
CA ALA A 150 -5.75 -2.25 -7.93
C ALA A 150 -5.95 -2.98 -6.60
N CYS A 151 -5.02 -2.78 -5.68
CA CYS A 151 -5.16 -3.18 -4.28
C CYS A 151 -4.59 -2.10 -3.33
N LEU A 152 -5.05 -2.13 -2.08
CA LEU A 152 -4.50 -1.35 -0.98
C LEU A 152 -4.00 -2.31 0.10
N VAL A 153 -2.74 -2.14 0.47
CA VAL A 153 -2.04 -2.98 1.46
C VAL A 153 -2.00 -2.24 2.79
N GLU A 154 -2.64 -2.81 3.79
CA GLU A 154 -2.50 -2.42 5.19
C GLU A 154 -1.38 -3.25 5.80
N THR A 155 -0.20 -2.66 5.90
CA THR A 155 1.04 -3.38 6.25
C THR A 155 0.99 -3.97 7.66
N ALA A 156 0.61 -3.17 8.65
CA ALA A 156 0.42 -3.56 10.04
C ALA A 156 -0.38 -2.46 10.77
N PHE A 157 -0.79 -2.69 12.01
CA PHE A 157 -1.47 -1.68 12.84
C PHE A 157 -0.45 -0.75 13.48
N ILE A 158 -0.35 0.47 12.97
CA ILE A 158 0.66 1.44 13.43
C ILE A 158 0.47 1.85 14.90
N ASP A 159 -0.76 1.82 15.40
CA ASP A 159 -1.15 2.18 16.77
C ASP A 159 -1.04 1.02 17.77
N ASN A 160 -0.54 -0.15 17.36
CA ASN A 160 -0.24 -1.28 18.22
C ASN A 160 1.27 -1.40 18.43
N ASP A 161 1.76 -1.44 19.68
CA ASP A 161 3.19 -1.42 20.01
C ASP A 161 4.01 -2.51 19.29
N ALA A 162 3.48 -3.73 19.19
CA ALA A 162 4.20 -4.84 18.57
C ALA A 162 4.25 -4.72 17.05
N ASP A 163 3.17 -4.27 16.42
CA ASP A 163 3.13 -4.00 14.98
C ASP A 163 3.93 -2.73 14.64
N ALA A 164 3.92 -1.70 15.50
CA ALA A 164 4.77 -0.52 15.37
C ALA A 164 6.26 -0.89 15.39
N GLU A 165 6.69 -1.82 16.25
CA GLU A 165 8.07 -2.31 16.26
C GLU A 165 8.41 -3.10 14.98
N LEU A 166 7.46 -3.90 14.48
CA LEU A 166 7.61 -4.58 13.19
C LEU A 166 7.75 -3.56 12.04
N LEU A 167 6.97 -2.49 12.05
CA LEU A 167 7.07 -1.41 11.07
C LEU A 167 8.42 -0.68 11.15
N ARG A 168 8.98 -0.41 12.36
CA ARG A 168 10.28 0.25 12.51
C ARG A 168 11.43 -0.56 11.94
N THR A 169 11.40 -1.87 12.09
CA THR A 169 12.51 -2.76 11.77
C THR A 169 12.37 -3.47 10.43
N GLY A 170 11.13 -3.64 9.93
CA GLY A 170 10.78 -4.51 8.81
C GLY A 170 10.54 -3.83 7.47
N TYR A 171 10.88 -2.55 7.26
CA TYR A 171 10.60 -1.84 5.99
C TYR A 171 11.03 -2.61 4.74
N ASP A 172 12.21 -3.23 4.79
CA ASP A 172 12.77 -3.99 3.67
C ASP A 172 11.97 -5.27 3.40
N ASP A 173 11.56 -5.97 4.45
CA ASP A 173 10.79 -7.21 4.34
C ASP A 173 9.37 -6.95 3.81
N PHE A 174 8.72 -5.88 4.26
CA PHE A 174 7.45 -5.41 3.69
C PHE A 174 7.57 -5.08 2.20
N ALA A 175 8.59 -4.32 1.84
CA ALA A 175 8.84 -3.91 0.46
C ALA A 175 9.12 -5.11 -0.45
N ARG A 176 9.92 -6.08 0.02
CA ARG A 176 10.19 -7.34 -0.70
C ARG A 176 8.92 -8.17 -0.88
N ALA A 177 8.10 -8.28 0.15
CA ALA A 177 6.86 -9.03 0.11
C ALA A 177 5.90 -8.42 -0.92
N ILE A 178 5.71 -7.11 -0.90
CA ILE A 178 4.89 -6.40 -1.90
C ILE A 178 5.43 -6.62 -3.32
N ALA A 179 6.73 -6.40 -3.55
CA ALA A 179 7.33 -6.58 -4.86
C ALA A 179 7.22 -8.03 -5.38
N ARG A 180 7.41 -9.02 -4.51
CA ARG A 180 7.21 -10.44 -4.86
C ARG A 180 5.77 -10.74 -5.19
N GLY A 181 4.81 -10.26 -4.41
CA GLY A 181 3.39 -10.44 -4.70
C GLY A 181 3.00 -9.90 -6.07
N VAL A 182 3.50 -8.72 -6.43
CA VAL A 182 3.30 -8.12 -7.76
C VAL A 182 3.91 -8.99 -8.87
N THR A 183 5.13 -9.51 -8.68
CA THR A 183 5.76 -10.39 -9.69
C THR A 183 5.09 -11.76 -9.79
N ASP A 184 4.58 -12.31 -8.68
CA ASP A 184 3.79 -13.55 -8.66
C ASP A 184 2.46 -13.38 -9.40
N TYR A 185 1.80 -12.22 -9.22
CA TYR A 185 0.64 -11.86 -10.01
C TYR A 185 0.97 -11.82 -11.50
N GLN A 186 2.04 -11.13 -11.90
CA GLN A 186 2.47 -11.07 -13.29
C GLN A 186 2.71 -12.47 -13.89
N GLN A 187 3.42 -13.34 -13.18
CA GLN A 187 3.66 -14.71 -13.62
C GLN A 187 2.36 -15.51 -13.79
N THR A 188 1.42 -15.33 -12.86
CA THR A 188 0.11 -15.99 -12.93
C THR A 188 -0.67 -15.55 -14.18
N LYS A 189 -0.64 -14.25 -14.52
CA LYS A 189 -1.31 -13.72 -15.72
C LYS A 189 -0.66 -14.17 -17.03
N MET A 190 0.66 -14.32 -17.03
CA MET A 190 1.40 -14.83 -18.23
C MET A 190 1.19 -16.32 -18.50
N ALA A 191 0.74 -17.09 -17.49
CA ALA A 191 0.50 -18.52 -17.60
C ALA A 191 -0.94 -18.87 -18.02
N GLN A 192 -1.83 -17.89 -18.09
CA GLN A 192 -3.23 -18.00 -18.54
C GLN A 192 -3.35 -17.77 -20.05
#